data_229b0a084f2ab4589ebdd1a70be03d50
#
_entry.id   229b0a084f2ab4589ebdd1a70be03d50
#
_cell.length_a   1.000
_cell.length_b   1.000
_cell.length_c   1.000
_cell.angle_alpha   90.00
_cell.angle_beta   90.00
_cell.angle_gamma   90.00
#
_symmetry.space_group_name_H-M   'P 1'
#
loop_
_entity.id
_entity.type
_entity.pdbx_description
1 polymer ?
#
loop_
_entity_poly.entity_id
_entity_poly.type
_entity_poly.pdbx_seq_one_letter_code
_entity_poly.pdbx_strand_id
1 'polypeptide(L)'
;MIWADFPCTTQFPDGTLWAHNLVKRGVGTYAYDVVLYRSRDKGASWSKPLIVHDDGTETEHGFATMWPWSASELAVAWLDGRETAGAPGHDHGHHETDQADGKAMTLRAAVFDGNGKRLHEWPLDARTCDCCQTDAALTPDGPVVIYRDRSPEEIRDIYAVRHTAAGW
;
A
#
# COMPACT_ATOMS: atom_id res chain seq x y z
N MET A 1 -2.61 8.60 19.74
CA MET A 1 -1.88 9.42 18.75
C MET A 1 -2.47 9.08 17.39
N ILE A 2 -2.72 10.05 16.54
CA ILE A 2 -3.19 9.79 15.16
C ILE A 2 -1.94 9.88 14.29
N TRP A 3 -1.58 8.79 13.64
CA TRP A 3 -0.51 8.79 12.66
C TRP A 3 -1.06 9.34 11.33
N ALA A 4 -0.26 10.10 10.64
CA ALA A 4 -0.54 10.63 9.30
C ALA A 4 0.75 10.59 8.48
N ASP A 5 1.35 9.40 8.40
CA ASP A 5 2.67 9.22 7.83
C ASP A 5 2.63 9.06 6.32
N PHE A 6 3.72 9.50 5.69
CA PHE A 6 4.06 9.25 4.29
C PHE A 6 2.96 9.62 3.29
N PRO A 7 2.35 10.82 3.36
CA PRO A 7 1.47 11.27 2.29
C PRO A 7 2.26 11.39 0.99
N CYS A 8 1.66 10.98 -0.11
CA CYS A 8 2.28 11.06 -1.43
C CYS A 8 1.30 11.61 -2.45
N THR A 9 1.81 12.23 -3.50
CA THR A 9 1.02 12.70 -4.63
C THR A 9 1.64 12.27 -5.94
N THR A 10 0.81 12.00 -6.93
CA THR A 10 1.25 11.80 -8.32
C THR A 10 0.40 12.62 -9.27
N GLN A 11 0.99 13.08 -10.36
CA GLN A 11 0.31 13.86 -11.40
C GLN A 11 0.25 13.09 -12.70
N PHE A 12 -0.91 13.11 -13.32
CA PHE A 12 -1.15 12.55 -14.63
C PHE A 12 -0.87 13.57 -15.74
N PRO A 13 -0.63 13.12 -17.00
CA PRO A 13 -0.36 14.03 -18.12
C PRO A 13 -1.47 15.03 -18.41
N ASP A 14 -2.72 14.71 -18.08
CA ASP A 14 -3.90 15.59 -18.22
C ASP A 14 -4.01 16.65 -17.10
N GLY A 15 -3.08 16.62 -16.13
CA GLY A 15 -3.06 17.51 -14.97
C GLY A 15 -3.87 17.01 -13.77
N THR A 16 -4.54 15.85 -13.87
CA THR A 16 -5.20 15.21 -12.73
C THR A 16 -4.17 14.86 -11.65
N LEU A 17 -4.48 15.19 -10.40
CA LEU A 17 -3.68 14.81 -9.24
C LEU A 17 -4.37 13.69 -8.50
N TRP A 18 -3.56 12.75 -8.02
CA TRP A 18 -3.94 11.80 -7.00
C TRP A 18 -3.07 11.99 -5.76
N ALA A 19 -3.68 11.81 -4.60
CA ALA A 19 -3.00 11.86 -3.32
C ALA A 19 -3.47 10.68 -2.46
N HIS A 20 -2.61 10.19 -1.57
CA HIS A 20 -3.02 9.28 -0.52
C HIS A 20 -2.60 9.80 0.86
N ASN A 21 -3.33 9.37 1.86
CA ASN A 21 -2.95 9.44 3.26
C ASN A 21 -3.48 8.21 4.00
N LEU A 22 -3.12 8.12 5.28
CA LEU A 22 -3.67 7.13 6.18
C LEU A 22 -4.86 7.71 6.94
N VAL A 23 -5.93 6.93 7.05
CA VAL A 23 -7.10 7.28 7.86
C VAL A 23 -7.29 6.23 8.94
N LYS A 24 -7.41 6.67 10.17
CA LYS A 24 -7.63 5.79 11.33
C LYS A 24 -8.92 5.00 11.17
N ARG A 25 -8.83 3.68 11.35
CA ARG A 25 -9.93 2.74 11.38
C ARG A 25 -9.97 2.03 12.73
N GLY A 26 -11.16 1.93 13.35
CA GLY A 26 -11.29 1.21 14.61
C GLY A 26 -10.46 1.75 15.78
N VAL A 27 -10.27 0.91 16.81
CA VAL A 27 -9.63 1.27 18.08
C VAL A 27 -8.16 0.85 18.18
N GLY A 28 -7.71 -0.10 17.38
CA GLY A 28 -6.34 -0.62 17.39
C GLY A 28 -5.31 0.48 17.10
N THR A 29 -4.15 0.47 17.73
CA THR A 29 -3.13 1.53 17.57
C THR A 29 -2.74 1.72 16.12
N TYR A 30 -2.56 0.65 15.38
CA TYR A 30 -2.10 0.64 13.98
C TYR A 30 -3.21 0.31 12.97
N ALA A 31 -4.48 0.33 13.39
CA ALA A 31 -5.60 0.12 12.47
C ALA A 31 -5.81 1.37 11.58
N TYR A 32 -5.27 1.33 10.38
CA TYR A 32 -5.34 2.37 9.38
C TYR A 32 -5.76 1.83 8.02
N ASP A 33 -6.49 2.65 7.27
CA ASP A 33 -6.77 2.45 5.86
C ASP A 33 -5.88 3.37 5.02
N VAL A 34 -5.38 2.88 3.90
CA VAL A 34 -4.82 3.71 2.83
C VAL A 34 -5.99 4.29 2.03
N VAL A 35 -6.04 5.61 1.94
CA VAL A 35 -7.16 6.32 1.31
C VAL A 35 -6.64 7.21 0.19
N LEU A 36 -7.29 7.13 -0.97
CA LEU A 36 -6.99 7.92 -2.15
C LEU A 36 -7.95 9.09 -2.29
N TYR A 37 -7.43 10.17 -2.81
CA TYR A 37 -8.16 11.37 -3.23
C TYR A 37 -7.73 11.77 -4.62
N ARG A 38 -8.66 12.33 -5.40
CA ARG A 38 -8.39 12.83 -6.74
C ARG A 38 -8.79 14.29 -6.85
N SER A 39 -7.95 15.09 -7.50
CA SER A 39 -8.26 16.46 -7.92
C SER A 39 -8.16 16.60 -9.43
N ARG A 40 -9.13 17.26 -10.05
CA ARG A 40 -9.14 17.61 -11.48
C ARG A 40 -8.96 19.11 -11.74
N ASP A 41 -8.71 19.87 -10.69
CA ASP A 41 -8.61 21.33 -10.70
C ASP A 41 -7.31 21.81 -10.04
N LYS A 42 -6.23 21.06 -10.24
CA LYS A 42 -4.88 21.38 -9.74
C LYS A 42 -4.79 21.49 -8.21
N GLY A 43 -5.59 20.69 -7.50
CA GLY A 43 -5.58 20.65 -6.03
C GLY A 43 -6.54 21.62 -5.36
N ALA A 44 -7.33 22.42 -6.12
CA ALA A 44 -8.30 23.33 -5.55
C ALA A 44 -9.46 22.61 -4.85
N SER A 45 -9.88 21.46 -5.37
CA SER A 45 -10.83 20.57 -4.72
C SER A 45 -10.44 19.10 -4.86
N TRP A 46 -10.96 18.26 -3.97
CA TRP A 46 -10.65 16.83 -3.91
C TRP A 46 -11.91 16.00 -3.86
N SER A 47 -11.85 14.81 -4.44
CA SER A 47 -12.93 13.83 -4.42
C SER A 47 -13.26 13.38 -3.00
N LYS A 48 -14.37 12.67 -2.84
CA LYS A 48 -14.59 11.84 -1.65
C LYS A 48 -13.45 10.82 -1.52
N PRO A 49 -13.11 10.43 -0.27
CA PRO A 49 -12.12 9.41 -0.01
C PRO A 49 -12.49 8.06 -0.66
N LEU A 50 -11.48 7.36 -1.17
CA LEU A 50 -11.57 6.02 -1.70
C LEU A 50 -10.60 5.13 -0.95
N ILE A 51 -11.08 4.11 -0.25
CA ILE A 51 -10.24 3.11 0.43
C ILE A 51 -9.64 2.18 -0.64
N VAL A 52 -8.33 1.92 -0.54
CA VAL A 52 -7.58 1.12 -1.51
C VAL A 52 -7.96 -0.36 -1.46
N HIS A 53 -8.25 -0.87 -0.28
CA HIS A 53 -8.55 -2.28 0.01
C HIS A 53 -9.99 -2.46 0.48
N ASP A 54 -10.50 -3.70 0.47
CA ASP A 54 -11.87 -4.04 0.86
C ASP A 54 -11.96 -5.32 1.72
N ASP A 55 -10.85 -5.67 2.39
CA ASP A 55 -10.77 -6.87 3.24
C ASP A 55 -11.62 -6.77 4.51
N GLY A 56 -12.02 -5.57 4.92
CA GLY A 56 -12.89 -5.34 6.06
C GLY A 56 -12.21 -5.50 7.43
N THR A 57 -10.90 -5.70 7.48
CA THR A 57 -10.16 -5.87 8.72
C THR A 57 -9.84 -4.53 9.39
N GLU A 58 -9.66 -4.53 10.72
CA GLU A 58 -9.16 -3.39 11.49
C GLU A 58 -7.66 -3.57 11.77
N THR A 59 -6.89 -3.83 10.72
CA THR A 59 -5.44 -4.03 10.79
C THR A 59 -4.69 -2.84 10.19
N GLU A 60 -3.38 -2.91 10.18
CA GLU A 60 -2.53 -1.88 9.59
C GLU A 60 -2.51 -2.01 8.07
N HIS A 61 -2.78 -0.91 7.38
CA HIS A 61 -2.57 -0.73 5.94
C HIS A 61 -1.84 0.58 5.75
N GLY A 62 -0.70 0.56 5.09
CA GLY A 62 0.10 1.78 5.00
C GLY A 62 1.32 1.67 4.09
N PHE A 63 2.26 2.58 4.27
CA PHE A 63 3.54 2.62 3.55
C PHE A 63 3.36 2.54 2.03
N ALA A 64 2.31 3.22 1.53
CA ALA A 64 1.88 3.14 0.15
C ALA A 64 2.74 4.00 -0.78
N THR A 65 2.85 3.55 -2.02
CA THR A 65 3.39 4.31 -3.14
C THR A 65 2.42 4.28 -4.32
N MET A 66 2.47 5.31 -5.17
CA MET A 66 1.56 5.45 -6.31
C MET A 66 2.30 5.85 -7.57
N TRP A 67 1.83 5.36 -8.72
CA TRP A 67 2.32 5.76 -10.03
C TRP A 67 1.22 5.68 -11.09
N PRO A 68 1.31 6.45 -12.19
CA PRO A 68 0.44 6.26 -13.34
C PRO A 68 0.65 4.86 -13.94
N TRP A 69 -0.40 4.03 -13.99
CA TRP A 69 -0.36 2.74 -14.68
C TRP A 69 -0.52 2.91 -16.18
N SER A 70 -1.39 3.83 -16.56
CA SER A 70 -1.62 4.29 -17.93
C SER A 70 -1.92 5.78 -17.94
N ALA A 71 -2.29 6.34 -19.08
CA ALA A 71 -2.69 7.74 -19.18
C ALA A 71 -3.90 8.12 -18.30
N SER A 72 -4.71 7.14 -17.86
CA SER A 72 -5.96 7.35 -17.11
C SER A 72 -6.15 6.43 -15.91
N GLU A 73 -5.19 5.55 -15.62
CA GLU A 73 -5.29 4.57 -14.55
C GLU A 73 -4.17 4.75 -13.54
N LEU A 74 -4.52 4.70 -12.26
CA LEU A 74 -3.60 4.81 -11.13
C LEU A 74 -3.25 3.43 -10.61
N ALA A 75 -1.96 3.15 -10.44
CA ALA A 75 -1.48 2.04 -9.65
C ALA A 75 -1.09 2.48 -8.25
N VAL A 76 -1.33 1.61 -7.28
CA VAL A 76 -0.95 1.78 -5.87
C VAL A 76 -0.38 0.47 -5.37
N ALA A 77 0.76 0.51 -4.67
CA ALA A 77 1.26 -0.59 -3.86
C ALA A 77 1.26 -0.18 -2.39
N TRP A 78 0.96 -1.11 -1.49
CA TRP A 78 0.90 -0.85 -0.06
C TRP A 78 1.28 -2.08 0.76
N LEU A 79 1.73 -1.87 1.99
CA LEU A 79 1.83 -2.91 3.00
C LEU A 79 0.44 -3.17 3.56
N ASP A 80 0.05 -4.44 3.59
CA ASP A 80 -1.29 -4.91 3.88
C ASP A 80 -1.28 -5.89 5.05
N GLY A 81 -1.95 -5.52 6.11
CA GLY A 81 -2.01 -6.29 7.35
C GLY A 81 -3.20 -7.23 7.46
N ARG A 82 -3.98 -7.49 6.42
CA ARG A 82 -5.18 -8.35 6.51
C ARG A 82 -4.89 -9.73 7.08
N GLU A 83 -3.73 -10.29 6.79
CA GLU A 83 -3.32 -11.59 7.32
C GLU A 83 -2.96 -11.55 8.81
N THR A 84 -2.74 -10.37 9.38
CA THR A 84 -2.46 -10.19 10.82
C THR A 84 -3.72 -10.11 11.67
N ALA A 85 -4.91 -10.13 11.06
CA ALA A 85 -6.17 -10.04 11.76
C ALA A 85 -6.33 -11.14 12.84
N GLY A 86 -6.69 -10.72 14.06
CA GLY A 86 -6.85 -11.63 15.21
C GLY A 86 -5.54 -12.12 15.84
N ALA A 87 -4.38 -11.63 15.41
CA ALA A 87 -3.13 -11.83 16.15
C ALA A 87 -3.17 -11.06 17.49
N PRO A 88 -2.68 -11.62 18.60
CA PRO A 88 -2.57 -10.88 19.85
C PRO A 88 -1.59 -9.73 19.65
N GLY A 89 -2.09 -8.51 19.82
CA GLY A 89 -1.45 -7.19 19.78
C GLY A 89 -0.09 -7.08 19.09
N HIS A 90 -0.06 -6.51 17.89
CA HIS A 90 1.18 -5.97 17.34
C HIS A 90 1.64 -4.79 18.21
N ASP A 91 2.36 -5.07 19.27
CA ASP A 91 3.17 -4.08 19.97
C ASP A 91 4.56 -4.13 19.34
N HIS A 92 4.96 -3.08 18.62
CA HIS A 92 6.29 -2.98 17.97
C HIS A 92 7.47 -3.01 18.95
N GLY A 93 7.23 -3.41 20.20
CA GLY A 93 8.20 -3.37 21.28
C GLY A 93 9.08 -4.60 21.46
N HIS A 94 8.71 -5.80 21.05
CA HIS A 94 9.54 -7.00 21.25
C HIS A 94 9.26 -8.13 20.26
N HIS A 95 10.27 -8.49 19.54
CA HIS A 95 10.42 -9.34 18.35
C HIS A 95 10.35 -10.86 18.55
N GLU A 96 9.88 -11.42 19.65
CA GLU A 96 10.08 -12.85 19.89
C GLU A 96 8.87 -13.76 19.68
N THR A 97 7.68 -13.23 19.39
CA THR A 97 6.46 -14.06 19.32
C THR A 97 5.76 -14.15 17.97
N ASP A 98 6.16 -13.36 16.98
CA ASP A 98 5.51 -13.32 15.66
C ASP A 98 5.77 -14.57 14.78
N GLN A 99 6.64 -15.46 15.20
CA GLN A 99 7.01 -16.66 14.43
C GLN A 99 5.99 -17.80 14.55
N ALA A 100 5.13 -17.81 15.57
CA ALA A 100 4.33 -18.99 15.89
C ALA A 100 3.12 -19.19 14.97
N ASP A 101 2.56 -18.11 14.35
CA ASP A 101 1.28 -18.19 13.66
C ASP A 101 1.34 -17.96 12.14
N GLY A 102 2.50 -17.73 11.55
CA GLY A 102 2.66 -17.49 10.10
C GLY A 102 2.03 -16.18 9.60
N LYS A 103 1.48 -15.37 10.49
CA LYS A 103 0.83 -14.10 10.15
C LYS A 103 1.87 -12.99 9.93
N ALA A 104 1.81 -12.32 8.80
CA ALA A 104 2.75 -11.26 8.44
C ALA A 104 2.06 -10.15 7.65
N MET A 105 2.68 -8.96 7.64
CA MET A 105 2.36 -7.95 6.64
C MET A 105 2.71 -8.49 5.25
N THR A 106 1.88 -8.19 4.28
CA THR A 106 2.07 -8.58 2.87
C THR A 106 2.27 -7.33 2.02
N LEU A 107 2.88 -7.47 0.85
CA LEU A 107 2.88 -6.43 -0.16
C LEU A 107 1.78 -6.72 -1.18
N ARG A 108 0.94 -5.74 -1.45
CA ARG A 108 -0.11 -5.82 -2.47
C ARG A 108 -0.04 -4.63 -3.41
N ALA A 109 -0.59 -4.80 -4.61
CA ALA A 109 -0.80 -3.71 -5.55
C ALA A 109 -2.18 -3.78 -6.17
N ALA A 110 -2.72 -2.63 -6.54
CA ALA A 110 -3.99 -2.52 -7.27
C ALA A 110 -3.94 -1.43 -8.33
N VAL A 111 -4.80 -1.54 -9.33
CA VAL A 111 -5.02 -0.53 -10.36
C VAL A 111 -6.45 -0.01 -10.29
N PHE A 112 -6.59 1.30 -10.37
CA PHE A 112 -7.87 2.01 -10.33
C PHE A 112 -8.06 2.82 -11.62
N ASP A 113 -9.29 2.84 -12.13
CA ASP A 113 -9.65 3.74 -13.23
C ASP A 113 -9.74 5.20 -12.76
N GLY A 114 -9.87 6.10 -13.72
CA GLY A 114 -10.01 7.54 -13.45
C GLY A 114 -11.26 7.92 -12.62
N ASN A 115 -12.17 7.00 -12.32
CA ASN A 115 -13.32 7.20 -11.45
C ASN A 115 -13.16 6.57 -10.06
N GLY A 116 -12.04 5.88 -9.84
CA GLY A 116 -11.72 5.22 -8.58
C GLY A 116 -12.29 3.81 -8.46
N LYS A 117 -12.73 3.21 -9.56
CA LYS A 117 -13.11 1.79 -9.58
C LYS A 117 -11.83 0.95 -9.63
N ARG A 118 -11.67 0.01 -8.70
CA ARG A 118 -10.59 -0.96 -8.73
C ARG A 118 -10.79 -1.93 -9.90
N LEU A 119 -9.78 -2.01 -10.77
CA LEU A 119 -9.76 -2.87 -11.96
C LEU A 119 -9.03 -4.18 -11.68
N HIS A 120 -7.92 -4.11 -10.97
CA HIS A 120 -7.07 -5.24 -10.64
C HIS A 120 -6.52 -5.11 -9.22
N GLU A 121 -6.24 -6.24 -8.59
CA GLU A 121 -5.47 -6.35 -7.34
C GLU A 121 -4.60 -7.61 -7.40
N TRP A 122 -3.36 -7.53 -6.91
CA TRP A 122 -2.41 -8.63 -6.87
C TRP A 122 -1.72 -8.71 -5.52
N PRO A 123 -1.53 -9.91 -4.97
CA PRO A 123 -0.51 -10.13 -3.96
C PRO A 123 0.86 -10.10 -4.65
N LEU A 124 1.80 -9.32 -4.12
CA LEU A 124 3.16 -9.21 -4.64
C LEU A 124 4.15 -9.99 -3.79
N ASP A 125 3.97 -9.95 -2.47
CA ASP A 125 4.78 -10.67 -1.51
C ASP A 125 3.93 -11.06 -0.30
N ALA A 126 4.15 -12.28 0.20
CA ALA A 126 3.38 -12.86 1.30
C ALA A 126 3.95 -12.52 2.69
N ARG A 127 5.16 -11.94 2.76
CA ARG A 127 5.81 -11.59 4.04
C ARG A 127 6.78 -10.43 3.86
N THR A 128 6.48 -9.30 4.46
CA THR A 128 7.29 -8.09 4.35
C THR A 128 7.61 -7.50 5.71
N CYS A 129 8.59 -6.60 5.75
CA CYS A 129 8.81 -5.74 6.90
C CYS A 129 7.59 -4.82 7.10
N ASP A 130 7.10 -4.75 8.31
CA ASP A 130 5.86 -4.09 8.70
C ASP A 130 5.97 -2.55 8.90
N CYS A 131 7.17 -1.99 8.85
CA CYS A 131 7.40 -0.58 9.19
C CYS A 131 8.23 0.19 8.17
N CYS A 132 8.39 -0.31 6.94
CA CYS A 132 9.27 0.30 5.95
C CYS A 132 8.50 0.83 4.75
N GLN A 133 8.80 2.08 4.37
CA GLN A 133 8.20 2.71 3.20
C GLN A 133 8.55 1.94 1.92
N THR A 134 7.57 1.83 1.03
CA THR A 134 7.73 1.34 -0.34
C THR A 134 7.96 2.49 -1.30
N ASP A 135 8.55 2.21 -2.46
CA ASP A 135 8.63 3.17 -3.55
C ASP A 135 8.46 2.47 -4.90
N ALA A 136 8.11 3.21 -5.93
CA ALA A 136 7.90 2.67 -7.26
C ALA A 136 8.42 3.59 -8.36
N ALA A 137 8.91 2.96 -9.43
CA ALA A 137 9.34 3.66 -10.63
C ALA A 137 8.74 3.00 -11.89
N LEU A 138 8.28 3.83 -12.82
CA LEU A 138 7.90 3.37 -14.14
C LEU A 138 9.15 3.30 -15.02
N THR A 139 9.44 2.12 -15.55
CA THR A 139 10.57 1.87 -16.45
C THR A 139 10.08 1.46 -17.83
N PRO A 140 10.92 1.52 -18.88
CA PRO A 140 10.55 1.05 -20.22
C PRO A 140 10.09 -0.42 -20.25
N ASP A 141 10.57 -1.25 -19.31
CA ASP A 141 10.25 -2.68 -19.21
C ASP A 141 9.09 -2.96 -18.22
N GLY A 142 8.39 -1.93 -17.77
CA GLY A 142 7.28 -2.00 -16.82
C GLY A 142 7.60 -1.38 -15.46
N PRO A 143 6.59 -1.26 -14.59
CA PRO A 143 6.79 -0.71 -13.26
C PRO A 143 7.60 -1.65 -12.38
N VAL A 144 8.43 -1.04 -11.52
CA VAL A 144 9.19 -1.72 -10.47
C VAL A 144 8.75 -1.14 -9.13
N VAL A 145 8.45 -2.01 -8.18
CA VAL A 145 8.20 -1.65 -6.78
C VAL A 145 9.36 -2.15 -5.95
N ILE A 146 9.93 -1.29 -5.10
CA ILE A 146 10.93 -1.65 -4.11
C ILE A 146 10.31 -1.63 -2.72
N TYR A 147 10.72 -2.56 -1.88
CA TYR A 147 10.22 -2.73 -0.53
C TYR A 147 11.25 -3.45 0.32
N ARG A 148 11.02 -3.49 1.62
CA ARG A 148 11.84 -4.29 2.53
C ARG A 148 11.14 -5.62 2.79
N ASP A 149 11.75 -6.70 2.32
CA ASP A 149 11.33 -8.07 2.58
C ASP A 149 11.60 -8.49 4.03
N ARG A 150 10.97 -9.59 4.44
CA ARG A 150 11.17 -10.23 5.73
C ARG A 150 11.11 -11.74 5.56
N SER A 151 12.28 -12.39 5.50
CA SER A 151 12.32 -13.85 5.37
C SER A 151 11.78 -14.55 6.62
N PRO A 152 11.47 -15.86 6.55
CA PRO A 152 11.12 -16.66 7.73
C PRO A 152 12.19 -16.65 8.83
N GLU A 153 13.45 -16.46 8.45
CA GLU A 153 14.61 -16.36 9.34
C GLU A 153 14.86 -14.94 9.86
N GLU A 154 13.90 -14.01 9.66
CA GLU A 154 13.98 -12.60 10.06
C GLU A 154 15.09 -11.79 9.36
N ILE A 155 15.54 -12.24 8.20
CA ILE A 155 16.43 -11.44 7.34
C ILE A 155 15.56 -10.39 6.63
N ARG A 156 15.98 -9.13 6.73
CA ARG A 156 15.22 -7.99 6.23
C ARG A 156 16.03 -7.20 5.22
N ASP A 157 16.03 -7.64 3.97
CA ASP A 157 16.73 -7.04 2.86
C ASP A 157 15.81 -6.22 1.96
N ILE A 158 16.40 -5.38 1.10
CA ILE A 158 15.66 -4.63 0.09
C ILE A 158 15.44 -5.52 -1.13
N TYR A 159 14.17 -5.69 -1.49
CA TYR A 159 13.74 -6.44 -2.65
C TYR A 159 13.07 -5.53 -3.68
N ALA A 160 13.01 -6.04 -4.90
CA ALA A 160 12.30 -5.40 -6.00
C ALA A 160 11.43 -6.42 -6.73
N VAL A 161 10.20 -6.05 -7.01
CA VAL A 161 9.29 -6.80 -7.87
C VAL A 161 8.93 -5.96 -9.09
N ARG A 162 8.87 -6.59 -10.27
CA ARG A 162 8.59 -5.94 -11.54
C ARG A 162 7.36 -6.54 -12.19
N HIS A 163 6.52 -5.69 -12.77
CA HIS A 163 5.45 -6.14 -13.67
C HIS A 163 5.96 -6.19 -15.11
N THR A 164 5.71 -7.30 -15.78
CA THR A 164 6.07 -7.54 -17.19
C THR A 164 4.84 -8.03 -17.96
N ALA A 165 5.00 -8.33 -19.23
CA ALA A 165 3.94 -8.97 -20.02
C ALA A 165 3.50 -10.35 -19.46
N ALA A 166 4.33 -10.99 -18.63
CA ALA A 166 4.00 -12.25 -17.96
C ALA A 166 3.30 -12.05 -16.59
N GLY A 167 3.12 -10.82 -16.14
CA GLY A 167 2.61 -10.45 -14.82
C GLY A 167 3.71 -9.95 -13.88
N TRP A 168 3.38 -9.91 -12.60
CA TRP A 168 4.34 -9.57 -11.54
C TRP A 168 5.32 -10.70 -11.28
#